data_733d4fda244004d077c69b86149d664f
#
_entry.id   733d4fda244004d077c69b86149d664f
#
_cell.length_a   1.000
_cell.length_b   1.000
_cell.length_c   1.000
_cell.angle_alpha   90.00
_cell.angle_beta   90.00
_cell.angle_gamma   90.00
#
_symmetry.space_group_name_H-M   'P 1'
#
loop_
_entity.id
_entity.type
_entity.pdbx_description
1 polymer ?
#
loop_
_entity_poly.entity_id
_entity_poly.type
_entity_poly.pdbx_seq_one_letter_code
_entity_poly.pdbx_strand_id
1 'polypeptide(L)'
;LLKDQRNQPFILKCCSSMYAGALRQEYDFLTHHTNMDCFPDAVTLFEESDMCFLLRDYIKGPLLGEHSEHLYAQYTHFRDFENALLPYMMECCQIISILHHEKPPMIHRDIKPENFVWEESSQMLVLIDIDAGRQFTPSKTRDTIFTGTYGNAAPEQFGFGQSDVRTDVYGLGKTFLSLLSGNESFPESNTDIPGLSADLAAI
;
A
#
# COMPACT_ATOMS: atom_id res chain seq x y z
N LEU A 1 5.64 8.17 -16.51
CA LEU A 1 6.91 7.44 -16.50
C LEU A 1 7.95 8.28 -17.24
N LEU A 2 9.06 8.61 -16.59
CA LEU A 2 10.21 9.28 -17.20
C LEU A 2 11.33 8.26 -17.39
N LYS A 3 12.32 8.62 -18.23
CA LYS A 3 13.51 7.79 -18.42
C LYS A 3 14.75 8.69 -18.41
N ASP A 4 15.83 8.18 -17.80
CA ASP A 4 17.13 8.84 -17.86
C ASP A 4 17.87 8.56 -19.18
N GLN A 5 19.09 9.09 -19.30
CA GLN A 5 19.94 8.88 -20.47
C GLN A 5 20.35 7.42 -20.70
N ARG A 6 20.23 6.55 -19.67
CA ARG A 6 20.49 5.10 -19.73
C ARG A 6 19.23 4.28 -19.96
N ASN A 7 18.09 4.97 -20.27
CA ASN A 7 16.77 4.36 -20.46
C ASN A 7 16.17 3.72 -19.20
N GLN A 8 16.70 4.08 -18.00
CA GLN A 8 16.14 3.64 -16.73
C GLN A 8 14.82 4.39 -16.46
N PRO A 9 13.74 3.68 -16.11
CA PRO A 9 12.46 4.31 -15.85
C PRO A 9 12.37 4.89 -14.44
N PHE A 10 11.64 6.02 -14.30
CA PHE A 10 11.34 6.70 -13.04
C PHE A 10 9.87 7.09 -12.99
N ILE A 11 9.33 7.21 -11.79
CA ILE A 11 8.03 7.81 -11.53
C ILE A 11 8.21 9.28 -11.19
N LEU A 12 7.45 10.15 -11.86
CA LEU A 12 7.28 11.54 -11.48
C LEU A 12 5.86 11.74 -10.96
N LYS A 13 5.73 12.02 -9.67
CA LYS A 13 4.50 12.52 -9.06
C LYS A 13 4.52 14.04 -9.07
N CYS A 14 3.37 14.70 -9.28
CA CYS A 14 3.28 16.14 -9.21
C CYS A 14 1.93 16.60 -8.65
N CYS A 15 1.96 17.75 -7.98
CA CYS A 15 0.76 18.45 -7.52
C CYS A 15 1.04 19.95 -7.44
N SER A 16 0.00 20.77 -7.27
CA SER A 16 0.20 22.18 -6.95
C SER A 16 0.95 22.33 -5.63
N SER A 17 1.90 23.29 -5.54
CA SER A 17 2.70 23.55 -4.33
C SER A 17 1.84 23.81 -3.09
N MET A 18 0.62 24.30 -3.26
CA MET A 18 -0.37 24.45 -2.17
C MET A 18 -0.74 23.10 -1.51
N TYR A 19 -0.70 22.01 -2.25
CA TYR A 19 -1.05 20.68 -1.79
C TYR A 19 0.15 19.74 -1.64
N ALA A 20 1.37 20.26 -1.70
CA ALA A 20 2.61 19.49 -1.71
C ALA A 20 2.93 18.78 -0.37
N GLY A 21 2.12 18.96 0.67
CA GLY A 21 2.37 18.37 1.98
C GLY A 21 2.53 16.85 1.94
N ALA A 22 1.69 16.16 1.17
CA ALA A 22 1.76 14.70 1.02
C ALA A 22 3.03 14.26 0.29
N LEU A 23 3.40 14.91 -0.83
CA LEU A 23 4.62 14.60 -1.57
C LEU A 23 5.90 14.86 -0.75
N ARG A 24 5.92 15.94 0.04
CA ARG A 24 7.05 16.22 0.94
C ARG A 24 7.17 15.15 2.02
N GLN A 25 6.05 14.74 2.61
CA GLN A 25 6.04 13.68 3.62
C GLN A 25 6.48 12.33 3.04
N GLU A 26 6.02 11.97 1.83
CA GLU A 26 6.49 10.79 1.11
C GLU A 26 8.00 10.86 0.85
N TYR A 27 8.50 12.00 0.34
CA TYR A 27 9.93 12.20 0.10
C TYR A 27 10.77 12.06 1.38
N ASP A 28 10.35 12.70 2.46
CA ASP A 28 11.03 12.64 3.76
C ASP A 28 11.06 11.20 4.28
N PHE A 29 9.95 10.47 4.20
CA PHE A 29 9.88 9.06 4.59
C PHE A 29 10.85 8.21 3.75
N LEU A 30 10.77 8.29 2.44
CA LEU A 30 11.61 7.49 1.53
C LEU A 30 13.11 7.77 1.72
N THR A 31 13.49 9.03 1.93
CA THR A 31 14.89 9.42 2.17
C THR A 31 15.42 8.93 3.53
N HIS A 32 14.57 8.82 4.55
CA HIS A 32 14.94 8.23 5.83
C HIS A 32 15.06 6.70 5.77
N HIS A 33 14.38 6.05 4.81
CA HIS A 33 14.34 4.60 4.64
C HIS A 33 15.12 4.12 3.40
N THR A 34 16.02 4.93 2.87
CA THR A 34 16.93 4.54 1.80
C THR A 34 17.65 3.24 2.16
N ASN A 35 17.74 2.30 1.23
CA ASN A 35 18.25 0.94 1.39
C ASN A 35 17.30 -0.05 2.10
N MET A 36 16.01 0.27 2.21
CA MET A 36 14.99 -0.73 2.51
C MET A 36 14.37 -1.19 1.19
N ASP A 37 14.63 -2.44 0.80
CA ASP A 37 14.16 -2.99 -0.48
C ASP A 37 12.63 -3.03 -0.62
N CYS A 38 11.89 -2.82 0.47
CA CYS A 38 10.42 -2.80 0.48
C CYS A 38 9.80 -1.42 0.17
N PHE A 39 10.60 -0.39 -0.13
CA PHE A 39 10.16 0.93 -0.57
C PHE A 39 10.98 1.39 -1.78
N PRO A 40 10.42 2.20 -2.71
CA PRO A 40 11.21 2.81 -3.78
C PRO A 40 12.14 3.86 -3.22
N ASP A 41 13.34 4.02 -3.80
CA ASP A 41 14.23 5.12 -3.45
C ASP A 41 13.71 6.45 -4.03
N ALA A 42 13.71 7.50 -3.19
CA ALA A 42 13.44 8.85 -3.64
C ALA A 42 14.70 9.45 -4.27
N VAL A 43 14.58 9.96 -5.50
CA VAL A 43 15.69 10.60 -6.22
C VAL A 43 15.78 12.07 -5.86
N THR A 44 14.69 12.81 -5.97
CA THR A 44 14.64 14.24 -5.67
C THR A 44 13.22 14.76 -5.51
N LEU A 45 13.10 15.83 -4.72
CA LEU A 45 11.90 16.64 -4.63
C LEU A 45 12.27 18.06 -5.06
N PHE A 46 11.47 18.68 -5.94
CA PHE A 46 11.71 20.05 -6.39
C PHE A 46 10.40 20.79 -6.67
N GLU A 47 10.47 22.11 -6.73
CA GLU A 47 9.33 22.96 -7.04
C GLU A 47 9.67 23.84 -8.25
N GLU A 48 8.70 23.97 -9.16
CA GLU A 48 8.81 24.82 -10.33
C GLU A 48 7.41 25.33 -10.72
N SER A 49 7.28 26.64 -10.98
CA SER A 49 6.04 27.27 -11.48
C SER A 49 4.79 26.89 -10.68
N ASP A 50 4.85 27.02 -9.35
CA ASP A 50 3.77 26.68 -8.41
C ASP A 50 3.37 25.18 -8.40
N MET A 51 4.23 24.32 -8.92
CA MET A 51 4.09 22.87 -8.87
C MET A 51 5.21 22.23 -8.06
N CYS A 52 4.87 21.21 -7.29
CA CYS A 52 5.82 20.36 -6.58
C CYS A 52 5.93 19.02 -7.29
N PHE A 53 7.13 18.52 -7.42
CA PHE A 53 7.48 17.31 -8.15
C PHE A 53 8.31 16.38 -7.26
N LEU A 54 7.92 15.13 -7.17
CA LEU A 54 8.69 14.05 -6.56
C LEU A 54 9.11 13.05 -7.64
N LEU A 55 10.41 12.90 -7.83
CA LEU A 55 11.01 11.87 -8.67
C LEU A 55 11.47 10.70 -7.79
N ARG A 56 11.03 9.49 -8.09
CA ARG A 56 11.43 8.27 -7.41
C ARG A 56 11.60 7.11 -8.37
N ASP A 57 12.22 6.05 -7.91
CA ASP A 57 12.42 4.84 -8.70
C ASP A 57 11.09 4.23 -9.16
N TYR A 58 11.14 3.68 -10.37
CA TYR A 58 10.08 2.81 -10.88
C TYR A 58 10.39 1.37 -10.48
N ILE A 59 9.50 0.77 -9.72
CA ILE A 59 9.59 -0.65 -9.36
C ILE A 59 8.98 -1.48 -10.48
N LYS A 60 9.76 -2.43 -11.01
CA LYS A 60 9.35 -3.27 -12.12
C LYS A 60 8.79 -4.60 -11.61
N GLY A 61 7.56 -4.87 -11.93
CA GLY A 61 6.89 -6.13 -11.59
C GLY A 61 5.38 -6.00 -11.70
N PRO A 62 4.64 -7.10 -11.55
CA PRO A 62 3.18 -7.07 -11.45
C PRO A 62 2.74 -6.46 -10.12
N LEU A 63 1.57 -5.83 -10.13
CA LEU A 63 0.88 -5.47 -8.90
C LEU A 63 0.52 -6.73 -8.12
N LEU A 64 0.39 -6.62 -6.80
CA LEU A 64 0.11 -7.77 -5.93
C LEU A 64 -1.18 -8.50 -6.33
N GLY A 65 -2.21 -7.77 -6.82
CA GLY A 65 -3.43 -8.38 -7.36
C GLY A 65 -3.13 -9.26 -8.58
N GLU A 66 -2.41 -8.72 -9.57
CA GLU A 66 -2.01 -9.45 -10.78
C GLU A 66 -1.11 -10.66 -10.43
N HIS A 67 -0.19 -10.47 -9.48
CA HIS A 67 0.67 -11.55 -9.01
C HIS A 67 -0.14 -12.67 -8.34
N SER A 68 -1.13 -12.31 -7.52
CA SER A 68 -2.04 -13.26 -6.87
C SER A 68 -2.86 -14.06 -7.89
N GLU A 69 -3.35 -13.42 -8.98
CA GLU A 69 -4.04 -14.12 -10.06
C GLU A 69 -3.13 -15.12 -10.78
N HIS A 70 -1.89 -14.72 -11.09
CA HIS A 70 -0.90 -15.62 -11.68
C HIS A 70 -0.56 -16.79 -10.74
N LEU A 71 -0.51 -16.53 -9.44
CA LEU A 71 -0.28 -17.56 -8.43
C LEU A 71 -1.46 -18.53 -8.37
N TYR A 72 -2.70 -18.02 -8.33
CA TYR A 72 -3.93 -18.82 -8.32
C TYR A 72 -4.00 -19.79 -9.48
N ALA A 73 -3.63 -19.34 -10.68
CA ALA A 73 -3.65 -20.16 -11.90
C ALA A 73 -2.71 -21.39 -11.85
N GLN A 74 -1.77 -21.42 -10.89
CA GLN A 74 -0.82 -22.54 -10.74
C GLN A 74 -1.35 -23.67 -9.84
N TYR A 75 -2.43 -23.44 -9.10
CA TYR A 75 -2.96 -24.37 -8.11
C TYR A 75 -4.33 -24.92 -8.53
N THR A 76 -4.51 -26.23 -8.36
CA THR A 76 -5.79 -26.90 -8.62
C THR A 76 -6.73 -26.81 -7.42
N HIS A 77 -6.16 -26.77 -6.21
CA HIS A 77 -6.94 -26.71 -4.98
C HIS A 77 -6.76 -25.34 -4.31
N PHE A 78 -7.87 -24.74 -3.92
CA PHE A 78 -7.89 -23.43 -3.29
C PHE A 78 -7.00 -23.37 -2.03
N ARG A 79 -6.96 -24.43 -1.23
CA ARG A 79 -6.13 -24.50 -0.02
C ARG A 79 -4.62 -24.38 -0.31
N ASP A 80 -4.17 -24.93 -1.44
CA ASP A 80 -2.75 -24.83 -1.82
C ASP A 80 -2.41 -23.41 -2.24
N PHE A 81 -3.31 -22.73 -2.96
CA PHE A 81 -3.21 -21.30 -3.27
C PHE A 81 -3.23 -20.45 -2.00
N GLU A 82 -4.16 -20.68 -1.07
CA GLU A 82 -4.25 -20.01 0.22
C GLU A 82 -2.91 -20.07 0.97
N ASN A 83 -2.32 -21.28 1.06
CA ASN A 83 -1.01 -21.46 1.70
C ASN A 83 0.13 -20.73 0.95
N ALA A 84 0.09 -20.69 -0.38
CA ALA A 84 1.08 -20.02 -1.20
C ALA A 84 0.97 -18.49 -1.10
N LEU A 85 -0.22 -17.96 -0.80
CA LEU A 85 -0.46 -16.52 -0.64
C LEU A 85 -0.02 -16.01 0.74
N LEU A 86 -0.02 -16.85 1.78
CA LEU A 86 0.31 -16.46 3.16
C LEU A 86 1.65 -15.70 3.30
N PRO A 87 2.77 -16.10 2.67
CA PRO A 87 4.04 -15.37 2.75
C PRO A 87 3.90 -13.90 2.31
N TYR A 88 3.17 -13.63 1.24
CA TYR A 88 2.93 -12.28 0.72
C TYR A 88 2.08 -11.44 1.68
N MET A 89 1.05 -12.06 2.27
CA MET A 89 0.23 -11.42 3.30
C MET A 89 1.05 -11.05 4.54
N MET A 90 1.96 -11.95 4.97
CA MET A 90 2.87 -11.67 6.07
C MET A 90 3.85 -10.54 5.73
N GLU A 91 4.37 -10.50 4.51
CA GLU A 91 5.27 -9.45 4.05
C GLU A 91 4.56 -8.09 4.00
N CYS A 92 3.31 -8.01 3.54
CA CYS A 92 2.49 -6.80 3.64
C CYS A 92 2.38 -6.31 5.10
N CYS A 93 2.11 -7.22 6.05
CA CYS A 93 2.06 -6.88 7.48
C CYS A 93 3.40 -6.32 7.98
N GLN A 94 4.53 -6.92 7.58
CA GLN A 94 5.87 -6.47 7.95
C GLN A 94 6.16 -5.07 7.42
N ILE A 95 5.85 -4.81 6.14
CA ILE A 95 6.03 -3.50 5.51
C ILE A 95 5.21 -2.42 6.24
N ILE A 96 3.92 -2.68 6.50
CA ILE A 96 3.07 -1.72 7.22
C ILE A 96 3.53 -1.53 8.67
N SER A 97 4.08 -2.56 9.29
CA SER A 97 4.68 -2.45 10.63
C SER A 97 5.82 -1.43 10.68
N ILE A 98 6.60 -1.25 9.61
CA ILE A 98 7.66 -0.23 9.54
C ILE A 98 7.05 1.17 9.70
N LEU A 99 5.98 1.48 8.97
CA LEU A 99 5.28 2.77 9.08
C LEU A 99 4.76 3.00 10.51
N HIS A 100 4.18 1.97 11.11
CA HIS A 100 3.60 2.06 12.46
C HIS A 100 4.65 2.23 13.57
N HIS A 101 5.91 1.84 13.33
CA HIS A 101 7.02 2.02 14.29
C HIS A 101 7.68 3.39 14.16
N GLU A 102 7.31 4.22 13.18
CA GLU A 102 7.74 5.62 13.11
C GLU A 102 7.33 6.40 14.38
N LYS A 103 8.03 7.50 14.64
CA LYS A 103 7.76 8.35 15.81
C LYS A 103 7.56 9.81 15.38
N PRO A 104 6.33 10.29 15.30
CA PRO A 104 5.05 9.59 15.56
C PRO A 104 4.71 8.55 14.49
N PRO A 105 3.85 7.54 14.81
CA PRO A 105 3.43 6.52 13.84
C PRO A 105 2.87 7.14 12.58
N MET A 106 3.25 6.56 11.43
CA MET A 106 2.70 6.90 10.12
C MET A 106 1.57 5.94 9.79
N ILE A 107 0.39 6.46 9.49
CA ILE A 107 -0.79 5.69 9.10
C ILE A 107 -0.96 5.82 7.61
N HIS A 108 -0.99 4.69 6.89
CA HIS A 108 -1.03 4.66 5.43
C HIS A 108 -2.39 5.09 4.86
N ARG A 109 -3.51 4.57 5.40
CA ARG A 109 -4.91 4.90 5.10
C ARG A 109 -5.45 4.47 3.73
N ASP A 110 -4.64 3.92 2.86
CA ASP A 110 -5.07 3.40 1.54
C ASP A 110 -4.35 2.10 1.19
N ILE A 111 -4.42 1.11 2.08
CA ILE A 111 -3.82 -0.21 1.85
C ILE A 111 -4.71 -0.99 0.91
N LYS A 112 -4.13 -1.41 -0.23
CA LYS A 112 -4.81 -2.17 -1.29
C LYS A 112 -3.78 -2.88 -2.18
N PRO A 113 -4.17 -3.91 -2.94
CA PRO A 113 -3.24 -4.67 -3.78
C PRO A 113 -2.49 -3.82 -4.80
N GLU A 114 -3.10 -2.71 -5.29
CA GLU A 114 -2.53 -1.82 -6.30
C GLU A 114 -1.36 -0.97 -5.75
N ASN A 115 -1.21 -0.91 -4.43
CA ASN A 115 -0.11 -0.17 -3.80
C ASN A 115 1.11 -1.05 -3.51
N PHE A 116 1.05 -2.35 -3.82
CA PHE A 116 2.18 -3.27 -3.71
C PHE A 116 2.57 -3.82 -5.08
N VAL A 117 3.87 -3.84 -5.36
CA VAL A 117 4.47 -4.47 -6.54
C VAL A 117 5.31 -5.66 -6.09
N TRP A 118 5.12 -6.80 -6.73
CA TRP A 118 6.04 -7.92 -6.60
C TRP A 118 7.24 -7.68 -7.51
N GLU A 119 8.37 -7.30 -6.92
CA GLU A 119 9.58 -7.08 -7.68
C GLU A 119 10.29 -8.40 -7.96
N GLU A 120 10.31 -8.81 -9.23
CA GLU A 120 10.84 -10.11 -9.64
C GLU A 120 12.35 -10.25 -9.42
N SER A 121 13.11 -9.14 -9.46
CA SER A 121 14.56 -9.15 -9.32
C SER A 121 15.02 -9.43 -7.89
N SER A 122 14.35 -8.85 -6.90
CA SER A 122 14.63 -9.02 -5.47
C SER A 122 13.81 -10.14 -4.84
N GLN A 123 12.73 -10.59 -5.51
CA GLN A 123 11.74 -11.53 -4.96
C GLN A 123 11.10 -11.00 -3.67
N MET A 124 10.75 -9.71 -3.66
CA MET A 124 10.18 -9.01 -2.50
C MET A 124 8.98 -8.15 -2.91
N LEU A 125 8.09 -7.89 -1.97
CA LEU A 125 7.05 -6.89 -2.13
C LEU A 125 7.59 -5.49 -1.85
N VAL A 126 7.21 -4.54 -2.72
CA VAL A 126 7.53 -3.12 -2.58
C VAL A 126 6.25 -2.32 -2.46
N LEU A 127 6.09 -1.56 -1.38
CA LEU A 127 5.00 -0.61 -1.20
C LEU A 127 5.31 0.67 -1.97
N ILE A 128 4.55 0.94 -3.04
CA ILE A 128 4.89 1.97 -4.04
C ILE A 128 4.15 3.30 -3.86
N ASP A 129 3.22 3.40 -2.94
CA ASP A 129 2.44 4.63 -2.75
C ASP A 129 2.21 4.90 -1.26
N ILE A 130 2.70 6.05 -0.78
CA ILE A 130 2.62 6.48 0.63
C ILE A 130 1.97 7.87 0.74
N ASP A 131 1.49 8.46 -0.35
CA ASP A 131 0.99 9.85 -0.40
C ASP A 131 -0.30 10.06 0.42
N ALA A 132 -1.10 9.01 0.62
CA ALA A 132 -2.22 9.02 1.55
C ALA A 132 -1.78 9.00 3.03
N GLY A 133 -0.51 8.68 3.28
CA GLY A 133 0.07 8.53 4.60
C GLY A 133 0.00 9.79 5.45
N ARG A 134 -0.16 9.60 6.76
CA ARG A 134 -0.22 10.70 7.72
C ARG A 134 0.38 10.30 9.05
N GLN A 135 1.18 11.20 9.62
CA GLN A 135 1.64 11.05 11.00
C GLN A 135 0.47 11.17 11.98
N PHE A 136 0.38 10.23 12.91
CA PHE A 136 -0.62 10.25 13.97
C PHE A 136 -0.41 11.46 14.90
N THR A 137 -1.49 12.20 15.15
CA THR A 137 -1.45 13.38 16.03
C THR A 137 -2.42 13.17 17.19
N PRO A 138 -1.95 12.89 18.42
CA PRO A 138 -2.81 12.56 19.58
C PRO A 138 -3.86 13.60 19.93
N SER A 139 -3.62 14.87 19.58
CA SER A 139 -4.54 15.98 19.88
C SER A 139 -5.71 16.12 18.90
N LYS A 140 -5.70 15.40 17.78
CA LYS A 140 -6.80 15.42 16.82
C LYS A 140 -7.81 14.33 17.15
N THR A 141 -9.08 14.64 17.01
CA THR A 141 -10.20 13.71 17.26
C THR A 141 -10.85 13.20 15.99
N ARG A 142 -10.57 13.84 14.85
CA ARG A 142 -11.13 13.47 13.53
C ARG A 142 -10.15 13.79 12.41
N ASP A 143 -10.23 13.02 11.34
CA ASP A 143 -9.60 13.35 10.09
C ASP A 143 -10.40 14.46 9.39
N THR A 144 -9.69 15.41 8.77
CA THR A 144 -10.31 16.58 8.15
C THR A 144 -10.74 16.34 6.71
N ILE A 145 -10.20 15.30 6.08
CA ILE A 145 -10.43 14.97 4.66
C ILE A 145 -10.59 13.45 4.57
N PHE A 146 -11.60 13.00 3.82
CA PHE A 146 -11.69 11.59 3.42
C PHE A 146 -10.46 11.22 2.58
N THR A 147 -9.81 10.15 2.96
CA THR A 147 -8.68 9.57 2.22
C THR A 147 -8.84 8.06 2.25
N GLY A 148 -8.71 7.41 1.10
CA GLY A 148 -8.84 5.96 0.96
C GLY A 148 -9.70 5.58 -0.23
N THR A 149 -9.66 4.30 -0.59
CA THR A 149 -10.45 3.73 -1.68
C THR A 149 -11.79 3.24 -1.15
N TYR A 150 -12.88 3.63 -1.80
CA TYR A 150 -14.22 3.17 -1.43
C TYR A 150 -14.28 1.62 -1.44
N GLY A 151 -14.85 1.02 -0.40
CA GLY A 151 -14.87 -0.44 -0.22
C GLY A 151 -13.68 -0.99 0.57
N ASN A 152 -12.54 -0.30 0.60
CA ASN A 152 -11.35 -0.68 1.37
C ASN A 152 -11.09 0.23 2.58
N ALA A 153 -11.65 1.43 2.58
CA ALA A 153 -11.47 2.40 3.64
C ALA A 153 -12.19 1.97 4.93
N ALA A 154 -11.49 2.11 6.06
CA ALA A 154 -12.05 1.83 7.38
C ALA A 154 -13.16 2.83 7.75
N PRO A 155 -14.14 2.43 8.58
CA PRO A 155 -15.28 3.28 8.92
C PRO A 155 -14.91 4.67 9.45
N GLU A 156 -13.85 4.79 10.24
CA GLU A 156 -13.39 6.08 10.79
C GLU A 156 -12.92 7.06 9.71
N GLN A 157 -12.46 6.58 8.55
CA GLN A 157 -12.02 7.42 7.43
C GLN A 157 -13.16 8.21 6.78
N PHE A 158 -14.41 7.81 7.01
CA PHE A 158 -15.60 8.52 6.56
C PHE A 158 -15.99 9.71 7.47
N GLY A 159 -15.07 10.17 8.32
CA GLY A 159 -15.27 11.35 9.19
C GLY A 159 -15.85 11.03 10.57
N PHE A 160 -15.97 9.76 10.92
CA PHE A 160 -16.47 9.33 12.24
C PHE A 160 -15.39 9.35 13.33
N GLY A 161 -14.11 9.38 12.94
CA GLY A 161 -12.99 9.34 13.88
C GLY A 161 -11.69 9.81 13.26
N GLN A 162 -10.61 9.64 14.02
CA GLN A 162 -9.25 9.79 13.52
C GLN A 162 -8.69 8.43 13.13
N SER A 163 -8.03 8.37 11.97
CA SER A 163 -7.27 7.19 11.56
C SER A 163 -6.09 6.93 12.52
N ASP A 164 -5.92 5.70 12.91
CA ASP A 164 -4.77 5.19 13.67
C ASP A 164 -4.27 3.87 13.05
N VAL A 165 -3.35 3.17 13.71
CA VAL A 165 -2.77 1.90 13.22
C VAL A 165 -3.84 0.85 12.90
N ARG A 166 -5.00 0.88 13.55
CA ARG A 166 -6.12 -0.06 13.30
C ARG A 166 -6.78 0.17 11.94
N THR A 167 -6.74 1.42 11.44
CA THR A 167 -7.20 1.77 10.09
C THR A 167 -6.46 0.95 9.04
N ASP A 168 -5.13 0.83 9.18
CA ASP A 168 -4.31 0.05 8.26
C ASP A 168 -4.50 -1.45 8.45
N VAL A 169 -4.73 -1.92 9.68
CA VAL A 169 -5.07 -3.32 9.94
C VAL A 169 -6.39 -3.70 9.24
N TYR A 170 -7.39 -2.83 9.27
CA TYR A 170 -8.63 -3.01 8.51
C TYR A 170 -8.36 -3.09 7.00
N GLY A 171 -7.55 -2.16 6.47
CA GLY A 171 -7.15 -2.16 5.05
C GLY A 171 -6.40 -3.43 4.63
N LEU A 172 -5.48 -3.94 5.49
CA LEU A 172 -4.82 -5.24 5.28
C LEU A 172 -5.84 -6.38 5.21
N GLY A 173 -6.79 -6.44 6.15
CA GLY A 173 -7.84 -7.45 6.14
C GLY A 173 -8.66 -7.44 4.84
N LYS A 174 -9.08 -6.25 4.37
CA LYS A 174 -9.80 -6.09 3.10
C LYS A 174 -8.94 -6.48 1.90
N THR A 175 -7.65 -6.10 1.90
CA THR A 175 -6.69 -6.51 0.87
C THR A 175 -6.57 -8.04 0.80
N PHE A 176 -6.44 -8.71 1.94
CA PHE A 176 -6.32 -10.17 1.98
C PHE A 176 -7.59 -10.88 1.49
N LEU A 177 -8.76 -10.38 1.88
CA LEU A 177 -10.02 -10.90 1.36
C LEU A 177 -10.12 -10.74 -0.15
N SER A 178 -9.70 -9.59 -0.71
CA SER A 178 -9.68 -9.34 -2.15
C SER A 178 -8.75 -10.32 -2.88
N LEU A 179 -7.53 -10.52 -2.39
CA LEU A 179 -6.56 -11.45 -2.97
C LEU A 179 -7.05 -12.89 -2.96
N LEU A 180 -7.72 -13.33 -1.88
CA LEU A 180 -8.29 -14.68 -1.75
C LEU A 180 -9.52 -14.88 -2.64
N SER A 181 -10.32 -13.84 -2.86
CA SER A 181 -11.53 -13.93 -3.70
C SER A 181 -11.24 -13.95 -5.19
N GLY A 182 -10.04 -13.54 -5.63
CA GLY A 182 -9.70 -13.36 -7.04
C GLY A 182 -10.57 -12.30 -7.71
N ASN A 183 -11.16 -11.38 -6.95
CA ASN A 183 -12.14 -10.42 -7.44
C ASN A 183 -11.66 -8.99 -7.16
N GLU A 184 -11.78 -8.10 -8.14
CA GLU A 184 -11.52 -6.67 -8.00
C GLU A 184 -12.49 -5.99 -7.01
N SER A 185 -13.67 -6.58 -6.77
CA SER A 185 -14.61 -6.09 -5.77
C SER A 185 -14.27 -6.66 -4.40
N PHE A 186 -14.02 -5.78 -3.45
CA PHE A 186 -13.74 -6.14 -2.06
C PHE A 186 -14.92 -6.90 -1.47
N PRO A 187 -14.79 -8.19 -1.10
CA PRO A 187 -15.87 -8.94 -0.47
C PRO A 187 -16.26 -8.27 0.86
N GLU A 188 -17.56 -8.25 1.14
CA GLU A 188 -18.06 -7.62 2.38
C GLU A 188 -17.71 -8.48 3.61
N SER A 189 -17.58 -9.80 3.41
CA SER A 189 -17.25 -10.75 4.46
C SER A 189 -16.43 -11.93 3.93
N ASN A 190 -15.77 -12.67 4.84
CA ASN A 190 -15.05 -13.90 4.52
C ASN A 190 -15.97 -15.05 4.05
N THR A 191 -17.29 -14.95 4.30
CA THR A 191 -18.27 -15.95 3.81
C THR A 191 -18.48 -15.89 2.30
N ASP A 192 -18.03 -14.80 1.66
CA ASP A 192 -18.16 -14.60 0.20
C ASP A 192 -17.05 -15.30 -0.58
N ILE A 193 -16.12 -15.97 0.10
CA ILE A 193 -14.98 -16.66 -0.52
C ILE A 193 -15.21 -18.18 -0.43
N PRO A 194 -15.61 -18.83 -1.55
CA PRO A 194 -15.80 -20.27 -1.58
C PRO A 194 -14.50 -21.03 -1.33
N GLY A 195 -14.50 -21.96 -0.40
CA GLY A 195 -13.35 -22.82 -0.12
C GLY A 195 -12.32 -22.26 0.87
N LEU A 196 -12.58 -21.08 1.44
CA LEU A 196 -11.74 -20.51 2.48
C LEU A 196 -11.57 -21.49 3.65
N SER A 197 -10.34 -21.67 4.13
CA SER A 197 -10.08 -22.57 5.27
C SER A 197 -10.77 -22.05 6.55
N ALA A 198 -11.13 -22.97 7.43
CA ALA A 198 -11.77 -22.62 8.70
C ALA A 198 -10.89 -21.71 9.57
N ASP A 199 -9.56 -21.81 9.44
CA ASP A 199 -8.59 -21.02 10.19
C ASP A 199 -8.63 -19.55 9.75
N LEU A 200 -8.72 -19.29 8.43
CA LEU A 200 -8.85 -17.91 7.90
C LEU A 200 -10.29 -17.38 7.99
N ALA A 201 -11.29 -18.24 7.93
CA ALA A 201 -12.69 -17.84 8.09
C ALA A 201 -13.02 -17.38 9.52
N ALA A 202 -12.18 -17.72 10.50
CA ALA A 202 -12.35 -17.36 11.91
C ALA A 202 -11.70 -16.01 12.30
N ILE A 203 -10.95 -15.40 11.40
CA ILE A 203 -10.34 -14.07 11.56
C ILE A 203 -11.29 -12.97 11.09
#